data_d4319a716d2c7cc5b09f6e26d56e3dbb
#
_entry.id   d4319a716d2c7cc5b09f6e26d56e3dbb
#
_cell.length_a   1.000
_cell.length_b   1.000
_cell.length_c   1.000
_cell.angle_alpha   90.00
_cell.angle_beta   90.00
_cell.angle_gamma   90.00
#
_symmetry.space_group_name_H-M   'P 1'
#
loop_
_entity.id
_entity.type
_entity.pdbx_description
1 polymer ?
#
loop_
_entity_poly.entity_id
_entity_poly.type
_entity_poly.pdbx_seq_one_letter_code
_entity_poly.pdbx_strand_id
1 'polypeptide(L)'
;MLVQFILILVTASTSTVAALAAFPALKAAIQSLPVWLQFLLAVFVADLAQATLHRAYHNTPWLWRFHAVHHSSREMDWLAGSRMHLFEIVLTRSVVLLPLLVLGFSQPAVNAYVILVGLQAVLAHANLGIGFGWLEYLLVLPRYHHWHHARHRDYLDVNYAIHLPLVDMLMGTFRLPRDGSWPQEYGVMKLETVPRGILRQHLMPFRRTRDYDDHVR
;
A
#
# COMPACT_ATOMS: atom_id res chain seq x y z
N MET A 1 13.87 1.28 -7.09
CA MET A 1 14.37 1.73 -5.78
C MET A 1 14.94 3.15 -5.81
N LEU A 2 15.93 3.48 -6.65
CA LEU A 2 16.52 4.84 -6.71
C LEU A 2 15.49 5.93 -7.04
N VAL A 3 14.63 5.70 -8.03
CA VAL A 3 13.54 6.63 -8.41
C VAL A 3 12.53 6.82 -7.28
N GLN A 4 12.18 5.77 -6.55
CA GLN A 4 11.30 5.85 -5.37
C GLN A 4 11.94 6.72 -4.27
N PHE A 5 13.24 6.54 -4.04
CA PHE A 5 13.99 7.31 -3.04
C PHE A 5 14.06 8.81 -3.42
N ILE A 6 14.35 9.13 -4.68
CA ILE A 6 14.39 10.50 -5.19
C ILE A 6 13.01 11.17 -5.08
N LEU A 7 11.92 10.45 -5.43
CA LEU A 7 10.56 10.97 -5.33
C LEU A 7 10.14 11.21 -3.87
N ILE A 8 10.54 10.35 -2.93
CA ILE A 8 10.34 10.58 -1.50
C ILE A 8 11.02 11.88 -1.06
N LEU A 9 12.26 12.11 -1.49
CA LEU A 9 13.00 13.34 -1.16
C LEU A 9 12.35 14.58 -1.76
N VAL A 10 11.90 14.53 -3.01
CA VAL A 10 11.28 15.68 -3.71
C VAL A 10 9.89 15.99 -3.13
N THR A 11 9.04 14.98 -2.86
CA THR A 11 7.72 15.21 -2.25
C THR A 11 7.83 15.67 -0.81
N ALA A 12 8.80 15.19 -0.05
CA ALA A 12 9.05 15.64 1.33
C ALA A 12 9.50 17.13 1.37
N SER A 13 10.27 17.61 0.40
CA SER A 13 10.81 18.96 0.42
C SER A 13 9.80 20.05 0.01
N THR A 14 8.86 19.76 -0.89
CA THR A 14 7.93 20.78 -1.43
C THR A 14 6.68 21.02 -0.60
N SER A 15 6.24 20.05 0.19
CA SER A 15 5.02 20.14 1.00
C SER A 15 5.22 20.60 2.44
N THR A 16 6.46 20.63 2.91
CA THR A 16 6.78 20.85 4.34
C THR A 16 6.44 22.28 4.83
N VAL A 17 6.57 23.28 3.96
CA VAL A 17 6.49 24.70 4.40
C VAL A 17 5.05 25.13 4.72
N ALA A 18 4.06 24.71 3.94
CA ALA A 18 2.65 25.10 4.16
C ALA A 18 1.97 24.31 5.30
N ALA A 19 2.46 23.11 5.55
CA ALA A 19 1.89 22.20 6.55
C ALA A 19 2.40 22.47 7.97
N LEU A 20 3.52 23.18 8.12
CA LEU A 20 4.16 23.45 9.41
C LEU A 20 3.35 24.35 10.35
N ALA A 21 2.39 25.11 9.82
CA ALA A 21 1.56 26.05 10.60
C ALA A 21 0.24 25.43 11.11
N ALA A 22 -0.14 24.24 10.62
CA ALA A 22 -1.40 23.60 11.01
C ALA A 22 -1.24 22.76 12.29
N PHE A 23 -2.21 22.83 13.18
CA PHE A 23 -2.33 22.00 14.38
C PHE A 23 -1.17 22.09 15.41
N PRO A 24 -0.76 23.28 15.89
CA PRO A 24 0.42 23.43 16.75
C PRO A 24 0.32 22.64 18.07
N ALA A 25 -0.85 22.55 18.68
CA ALA A 25 -1.05 21.78 19.91
C ALA A 25 -0.89 20.26 19.70
N LEU A 26 -1.44 19.72 18.62
CA LEU A 26 -1.30 18.30 18.29
C LEU A 26 0.15 17.96 17.94
N LYS A 27 0.81 18.83 17.20
CA LYS A 27 2.24 18.70 16.88
C LYS A 27 3.08 18.67 18.15
N ALA A 28 2.86 19.61 19.09
CA ALA A 28 3.57 19.65 20.36
C ALA A 28 3.31 18.37 21.19
N ALA A 29 2.07 17.88 21.21
CA ALA A 29 1.71 16.63 21.87
C ALA A 29 2.45 15.43 21.29
N ILE A 30 2.49 15.30 19.94
CA ILE A 30 3.22 14.21 19.29
C ILE A 30 4.72 14.31 19.57
N GLN A 31 5.30 15.52 19.48
CA GLN A 31 6.73 15.75 19.71
C GLN A 31 7.15 15.51 21.17
N SER A 32 6.24 15.62 22.13
CA SER A 32 6.50 15.27 23.53
C SER A 32 6.57 13.77 23.81
N LEU A 33 6.07 12.94 22.89
CA LEU A 33 6.12 11.48 23.03
C LEU A 33 7.54 10.95 22.82
N PRO A 34 7.94 9.87 23.51
CA PRO A 34 9.18 9.19 23.20
C PRO A 34 9.17 8.64 21.76
N VAL A 35 10.35 8.58 21.11
CA VAL A 35 10.48 8.23 19.69
C VAL A 35 9.83 6.91 19.34
N TRP A 36 9.94 5.90 20.21
CA TRP A 36 9.33 4.60 19.96
C TRP A 36 7.78 4.65 19.88
N LEU A 37 7.15 5.52 20.72
CA LEU A 37 5.70 5.69 20.68
C LEU A 37 5.28 6.52 19.46
N GLN A 38 6.07 7.53 19.08
CA GLN A 38 5.89 8.23 17.81
C GLN A 38 5.97 7.25 16.63
N PHE A 39 6.92 6.33 16.64
CA PHE A 39 7.05 5.31 15.59
C PHE A 39 5.79 4.43 15.50
N LEU A 40 5.30 3.88 16.61
CA LEU A 40 4.09 3.05 16.62
C LEU A 40 2.86 3.82 16.11
N LEU A 41 2.73 5.08 16.54
CA LEU A 41 1.66 5.96 16.08
C LEU A 41 1.80 6.28 14.59
N ALA A 42 3.04 6.52 14.12
CA ALA A 42 3.31 6.75 12.70
C ALA A 42 2.93 5.54 11.84
N VAL A 43 3.22 4.32 12.29
CA VAL A 43 2.81 3.07 11.61
C VAL A 43 1.29 3.03 11.47
N PHE A 44 0.56 3.29 12.56
CA PHE A 44 -0.91 3.25 12.54
C PHE A 44 -1.51 4.33 11.63
N VAL A 45 -1.04 5.58 11.74
CA VAL A 45 -1.52 6.72 10.92
C VAL A 45 -1.22 6.47 9.43
N ALA A 46 -0.02 6.01 9.14
CA ALA A 46 0.42 5.70 7.78
C ALA A 46 -0.39 4.54 7.18
N ASP A 47 -0.65 3.49 7.96
CA ASP A 47 -1.42 2.33 7.50
C ASP A 47 -2.88 2.70 7.24
N LEU A 48 -3.49 3.50 8.11
CA LEU A 48 -4.85 4.01 7.90
C LEU A 48 -4.95 4.85 6.61
N ALA A 49 -4.00 5.77 6.40
CA ALA A 49 -3.93 6.58 5.19
C ALA A 49 -3.72 5.71 3.93
N GLN A 50 -2.79 4.74 4.02
CA GLN A 50 -2.51 3.80 2.94
C GLN A 50 -3.70 2.91 2.62
N ALA A 51 -4.33 2.28 3.61
CA ALA A 51 -5.48 1.39 3.40
C ALA A 51 -6.67 2.15 2.81
N THR A 52 -6.90 3.40 3.24
CA THR A 52 -7.93 4.26 2.67
C THR A 52 -7.67 4.58 1.19
N LEU A 53 -6.45 4.98 0.85
CA LEU A 53 -6.05 5.22 -0.54
C LEU A 53 -6.07 3.93 -1.37
N HIS A 54 -5.61 2.83 -0.80
CA HIS A 54 -5.58 1.52 -1.44
C HIS A 54 -7.02 1.06 -1.80
N ARG A 55 -7.95 1.21 -0.87
CA ARG A 55 -9.37 1.01 -1.14
C ARG A 55 -9.89 1.95 -2.24
N ALA A 56 -9.47 3.21 -2.26
CA ALA A 56 -9.83 4.14 -3.32
C ALA A 56 -9.27 3.70 -4.68
N TYR A 57 -8.05 3.16 -4.75
CA TYR A 57 -7.50 2.57 -5.97
C TYR A 57 -8.38 1.46 -6.51
N HIS A 58 -8.87 0.58 -5.65
CA HIS A 58 -9.74 -0.54 -6.05
C HIS A 58 -11.15 -0.09 -6.46
N ASN A 59 -11.74 0.88 -5.73
CA ASN A 59 -13.14 1.28 -5.91
C ASN A 59 -13.37 2.40 -6.94
N THR A 60 -12.28 3.02 -7.44
CA THR A 60 -12.37 4.13 -8.39
C THR A 60 -11.81 3.70 -9.74
N PRO A 61 -12.62 3.58 -10.81
CA PRO A 61 -12.16 3.04 -12.11
C PRO A 61 -10.91 3.72 -12.66
N TRP A 62 -10.85 5.07 -12.51
CA TRP A 62 -9.69 5.82 -12.98
C TRP A 62 -8.41 5.49 -12.19
N LEU A 63 -8.48 5.39 -10.87
CA LEU A 63 -7.36 5.04 -10.00
C LEU A 63 -6.93 3.58 -10.19
N TRP A 64 -7.90 2.69 -10.37
CA TRP A 64 -7.65 1.28 -10.65
C TRP A 64 -6.73 1.07 -11.86
N ARG A 65 -6.86 1.87 -12.91
CA ARG A 65 -6.02 1.77 -14.10
C ARG A 65 -4.51 1.86 -13.78
N PHE A 66 -4.14 2.64 -12.78
CA PHE A 66 -2.76 2.74 -12.31
C PHE A 66 -2.39 1.55 -11.44
N HIS A 67 -3.27 1.18 -10.51
CA HIS A 67 -3.05 0.12 -9.54
C HIS A 67 -3.13 -1.30 -10.17
N ALA A 68 -3.87 -1.46 -11.26
CA ALA A 68 -3.90 -2.70 -12.04
C ALA A 68 -2.51 -3.13 -12.56
N VAL A 69 -1.56 -2.20 -12.71
CA VAL A 69 -0.17 -2.52 -13.04
C VAL A 69 0.45 -3.34 -11.91
N HIS A 70 0.20 -2.94 -10.65
CA HIS A 70 0.65 -3.66 -9.46
C HIS A 70 0.00 -5.05 -9.38
N HIS A 71 -1.32 -5.12 -9.52
CA HIS A 71 -2.07 -6.37 -9.48
C HIS A 71 -1.87 -7.29 -10.70
N SER A 72 -1.19 -6.86 -11.75
CA SER A 72 -1.03 -7.68 -12.97
C SER A 72 0.08 -8.73 -12.88
N SER A 73 0.73 -8.91 -11.75
CA SER A 73 1.68 -10.01 -11.53
C SER A 73 0.95 -11.35 -11.56
N ARG A 74 1.47 -12.30 -12.33
CA ARG A 74 0.96 -13.68 -12.41
C ARG A 74 1.56 -14.58 -11.33
N GLU A 75 2.67 -14.17 -10.80
CA GLU A 75 3.43 -14.83 -9.75
C GLU A 75 3.72 -13.81 -8.66
N MET A 76 3.64 -14.24 -7.41
CA MET A 76 3.99 -13.42 -6.27
C MET A 76 5.42 -13.74 -5.86
N ASP A 77 6.24 -12.72 -5.87
CA ASP A 77 7.61 -12.75 -5.35
C ASP A 77 7.95 -11.40 -4.71
N TRP A 78 9.08 -11.33 -4.05
CA TRP A 78 9.54 -10.13 -3.36
C TRP A 78 9.72 -8.91 -4.29
N LEU A 79 9.84 -9.09 -5.61
CA LEU A 79 9.90 -8.02 -6.61
C LEU A 79 8.51 -7.50 -7.00
N ALA A 80 7.44 -8.28 -6.80
CA ALA A 80 6.09 -7.89 -7.16
C ALA A 80 5.67 -6.59 -6.45
N GLY A 81 6.13 -6.36 -5.20
CA GLY A 81 5.91 -5.13 -4.46
C GLY A 81 6.53 -3.88 -5.11
N SER A 82 7.51 -4.03 -5.99
CA SER A 82 8.12 -2.91 -6.73
C SER A 82 7.48 -2.65 -8.10
N ARG A 83 6.57 -3.52 -8.55
CA ARG A 83 5.85 -3.37 -9.80
C ARG A 83 4.68 -2.43 -9.63
N MET A 84 4.93 -1.14 -9.81
CA MET A 84 3.95 -0.07 -9.60
C MET A 84 4.03 0.95 -10.72
N HIS A 85 2.91 1.60 -11.00
CA HIS A 85 2.89 2.76 -11.88
C HIS A 85 3.52 3.98 -11.17
N LEU A 86 4.29 4.81 -11.90
CA LEU A 86 4.95 5.98 -11.31
C LEU A 86 3.98 6.94 -10.61
N PHE A 87 2.81 7.22 -11.22
CA PHE A 87 1.77 8.05 -10.61
C PHE A 87 1.31 7.46 -9.26
N GLU A 88 1.08 6.15 -9.21
CA GLU A 88 0.70 5.46 -7.98
C GLU A 88 1.76 5.60 -6.88
N ILE A 89 3.05 5.42 -7.24
CA ILE A 89 4.16 5.61 -6.31
C ILE A 89 4.14 7.01 -5.71
N VAL A 90 4.02 8.05 -6.56
CA VAL A 90 4.01 9.45 -6.11
C VAL A 90 2.81 9.73 -5.21
N LEU A 91 1.60 9.35 -5.65
CA LEU A 91 0.38 9.59 -4.89
C LEU A 91 0.40 8.87 -3.55
N THR A 92 0.76 7.59 -3.54
CA THR A 92 0.84 6.79 -2.32
C THR A 92 1.85 7.37 -1.34
N ARG A 93 3.06 7.68 -1.78
CA ARG A 93 4.08 8.26 -0.90
C ARG A 93 3.66 9.63 -0.36
N SER A 94 3.00 10.45 -1.17
CA SER A 94 2.49 11.75 -0.71
C SER A 94 1.40 11.58 0.35
N VAL A 95 0.41 10.72 0.12
CA VAL A 95 -0.70 10.49 1.06
C VAL A 95 -0.23 9.87 2.38
N VAL A 96 0.81 9.05 2.35
CA VAL A 96 1.34 8.37 3.54
C VAL A 96 2.28 9.26 4.33
N LEU A 97 3.22 9.94 3.66
CA LEU A 97 4.26 10.71 4.36
C LEU A 97 3.81 12.11 4.76
N LEU A 98 2.93 12.75 3.96
CA LEU A 98 2.49 14.11 4.26
C LEU A 98 1.80 14.23 5.64
N PRO A 99 0.88 13.35 6.05
CA PRO A 99 0.33 13.39 7.40
C PRO A 99 1.38 13.29 8.50
N LEU A 100 2.38 12.42 8.33
CA LEU A 100 3.44 12.26 9.33
C LEU A 100 4.26 13.55 9.49
N LEU A 101 4.56 14.23 8.38
CA LEU A 101 5.30 15.50 8.38
C LEU A 101 4.45 16.64 8.98
N VAL A 102 3.18 16.75 8.55
CA VAL A 102 2.25 17.80 9.03
C VAL A 102 1.99 17.67 10.52
N LEU A 103 1.79 16.46 11.00
CA LEU A 103 1.56 16.17 12.43
C LEU A 103 2.83 16.30 13.27
N GLY A 104 4.00 16.49 12.64
CA GLY A 104 5.25 16.81 13.33
C GLY A 104 5.95 15.62 13.98
N PHE A 105 5.76 14.42 13.44
CA PHE A 105 6.56 13.27 13.86
C PHE A 105 8.06 13.56 13.71
N SER A 106 8.85 13.10 14.67
CA SER A 106 10.30 13.30 14.65
C SER A 106 10.97 12.54 13.50
N GLN A 107 12.06 13.11 12.99
CA GLN A 107 12.81 12.48 11.89
C GLN A 107 13.23 11.04 12.18
N PRO A 108 13.69 10.68 13.40
CA PRO A 108 14.01 9.28 13.73
C PRO A 108 12.80 8.35 13.62
N ALA A 109 11.60 8.78 14.06
CA ALA A 109 10.38 7.97 13.95
C ALA A 109 9.97 7.78 12.48
N VAL A 110 10.02 8.84 11.66
CA VAL A 110 9.72 8.77 10.23
C VAL A 110 10.75 7.90 9.50
N ASN A 111 12.03 8.01 9.81
CA ASN A 111 13.07 7.17 9.20
C ASN A 111 12.87 5.69 9.54
N ALA A 112 12.55 5.37 10.79
CA ALA A 112 12.24 4.00 11.21
C ALA A 112 11.01 3.47 10.45
N TYR A 113 9.97 4.29 10.27
CA TYR A 113 8.80 3.95 9.47
C TYR A 113 9.17 3.68 7.98
N VAL A 114 10.02 4.52 7.37
CA VAL A 114 10.45 4.32 5.97
C VAL A 114 11.22 3.02 5.80
N ILE A 115 12.03 2.64 6.78
CA ILE A 115 12.72 1.33 6.78
C ILE A 115 11.69 0.20 6.91
N LEU A 116 10.77 0.31 7.86
CA LEU A 116 9.72 -0.70 8.08
C LEU A 116 8.90 -0.92 6.80
N VAL A 117 8.38 0.14 6.17
CA VAL A 117 7.53 0.00 4.97
C VAL A 117 8.28 -0.64 3.80
N GLY A 118 9.58 -0.39 3.68
CA GLY A 118 10.42 -1.05 2.66
C GLY A 118 10.56 -2.56 2.92
N LEU A 119 10.86 -2.94 4.16
CA LEU A 119 10.98 -4.34 4.55
C LEU A 119 9.64 -5.07 4.47
N GLN A 120 8.57 -4.43 4.92
CA GLN A 120 7.21 -4.98 4.88
C GLN A 120 6.74 -5.22 3.45
N ALA A 121 6.99 -4.30 2.52
CA ALA A 121 6.62 -4.46 1.12
C ALA A 121 7.31 -5.68 0.48
N VAL A 122 8.58 -5.90 0.79
CA VAL A 122 9.32 -7.08 0.33
C VAL A 122 8.76 -8.36 0.97
N LEU A 123 8.54 -8.35 2.29
CA LEU A 123 8.04 -9.50 3.03
C LEU A 123 6.62 -9.88 2.58
N ALA A 124 5.70 -8.93 2.49
CA ALA A 124 4.30 -9.18 2.16
C ALA A 124 4.12 -9.85 0.79
N HIS A 125 4.98 -9.54 -0.17
CA HIS A 125 4.96 -10.14 -1.50
C HIS A 125 5.83 -11.40 -1.63
N ALA A 126 6.65 -11.74 -0.61
CA ALA A 126 7.58 -12.86 -0.71
C ALA A 126 6.85 -14.20 -0.80
N ASN A 127 7.28 -15.05 -1.72
CA ASN A 127 6.76 -16.41 -1.89
C ASN A 127 7.41 -17.38 -0.89
N LEU A 128 7.06 -17.27 0.38
CA LEU A 128 7.63 -18.09 1.45
C LEU A 128 6.89 -19.42 1.65
N GLY A 129 5.59 -19.48 1.30
CA GLY A 129 4.76 -20.68 1.51
C GLY A 129 4.58 -21.08 2.98
N ILE A 130 4.89 -20.18 3.92
CA ILE A 130 4.86 -20.42 5.37
C ILE A 130 3.66 -19.72 5.99
N GLY A 131 2.86 -20.45 6.77
CA GLY A 131 1.82 -19.88 7.62
C GLY A 131 2.42 -19.39 8.94
N PHE A 132 2.05 -18.17 9.33
CA PHE A 132 2.53 -17.56 10.58
C PHE A 132 1.50 -17.63 11.72
N GLY A 133 0.43 -18.39 11.52
CA GLY A 133 -0.61 -18.64 12.53
C GLY A 133 -1.29 -17.35 13.00
N TRP A 134 -1.38 -17.16 14.33
CA TRP A 134 -2.05 -15.99 14.91
C TRP A 134 -1.39 -14.64 14.60
N LEU A 135 -0.11 -14.62 14.24
CA LEU A 135 0.60 -13.40 13.84
C LEU A 135 -0.01 -12.76 12.59
N GLU A 136 -0.67 -13.54 11.72
CA GLU A 136 -1.35 -13.04 10.51
C GLU A 136 -2.59 -12.17 10.83
N TYR A 137 -3.04 -12.17 12.08
CA TYR A 137 -4.11 -11.28 12.56
C TYR A 137 -3.56 -9.99 13.18
N LEU A 138 -2.26 -9.93 13.47
CA LEU A 138 -1.59 -8.76 14.03
C LEU A 138 -0.78 -7.98 13.00
N LEU A 139 -0.14 -8.70 12.08
CA LEU A 139 0.76 -8.14 11.07
C LEU A 139 0.34 -8.60 9.67
N VAL A 140 0.44 -7.70 8.71
CA VAL A 140 0.32 -8.07 7.29
C VAL A 140 1.55 -8.90 6.92
N LEU A 141 1.30 -10.19 6.69
CA LEU A 141 2.29 -11.21 6.34
C LEU A 141 1.97 -11.78 4.95
N PRO A 142 2.89 -12.56 4.34
CA PRO A 142 2.73 -12.99 2.96
C PRO A 142 1.35 -13.54 2.62
N ARG A 143 0.85 -14.52 3.36
CA ARG A 143 -0.44 -15.16 3.06
C ARG A 143 -1.60 -14.16 3.03
N TYR A 144 -1.62 -13.20 3.97
CA TYR A 144 -2.64 -12.16 4.02
C TYR A 144 -2.64 -11.30 2.76
N HIS A 145 -1.47 -10.81 2.35
CA HIS A 145 -1.32 -9.94 1.19
C HIS A 145 -1.44 -10.71 -0.14
N HIS A 146 -1.06 -11.97 -0.16
CA HIS A 146 -1.27 -12.86 -1.31
C HIS A 146 -2.77 -13.02 -1.61
N TRP A 147 -3.62 -13.13 -0.59
CA TRP A 147 -5.07 -13.17 -0.79
C TRP A 147 -5.63 -11.86 -1.33
N HIS A 148 -5.02 -10.71 -1.01
CA HIS A 148 -5.36 -9.43 -1.64
C HIS A 148 -5.05 -9.43 -3.16
N HIS A 149 -3.97 -10.05 -3.58
CA HIS A 149 -3.59 -10.22 -4.98
C HIS A 149 -4.23 -11.42 -5.68
N ALA A 150 -5.06 -12.18 -4.97
CA ALA A 150 -5.65 -13.40 -5.53
C ALA A 150 -6.60 -13.11 -6.69
N ARG A 151 -6.49 -13.89 -7.77
CA ARG A 151 -7.46 -13.91 -8.86
C ARG A 151 -8.67 -14.77 -8.47
N HIS A 152 -9.40 -14.34 -7.43
CA HIS A 152 -10.51 -15.08 -6.85
C HIS A 152 -11.65 -14.12 -6.49
N ARG A 153 -12.88 -14.40 -6.98
CA ARG A 153 -14.03 -13.47 -6.85
C ARG A 153 -14.36 -13.09 -5.41
N ASP A 154 -14.25 -14.03 -4.47
CA ASP A 154 -14.59 -13.78 -3.06
C ASP A 154 -13.51 -12.98 -2.32
N TYR A 155 -12.37 -12.76 -2.93
CA TYR A 155 -11.23 -12.02 -2.38
C TYR A 155 -10.90 -10.75 -3.16
N LEU A 156 -11.79 -10.32 -4.06
CA LEU A 156 -11.70 -8.99 -4.63
C LEU A 156 -12.04 -7.94 -3.57
N ASP A 157 -11.36 -6.81 -3.63
CA ASP A 157 -11.64 -5.64 -2.81
C ASP A 157 -11.59 -5.88 -1.28
N VAL A 158 -10.61 -6.65 -0.82
CA VAL A 158 -10.34 -6.97 0.59
C VAL A 158 -8.86 -6.76 0.93
N ASN A 159 -8.54 -6.68 2.24
CA ASN A 159 -7.17 -6.69 2.75
C ASN A 159 -6.31 -5.53 2.25
N TYR A 160 -6.73 -4.29 2.47
CA TYR A 160 -6.06 -3.08 1.99
C TYR A 160 -4.90 -2.61 2.86
N ALA A 161 -4.85 -3.01 4.14
CA ALA A 161 -3.78 -2.67 5.05
C ALA A 161 -2.42 -3.24 4.59
N ILE A 162 -1.35 -2.52 4.91
CA ILE A 162 0.02 -2.94 4.56
C ILE A 162 0.88 -3.26 5.80
N HIS A 163 0.43 -2.90 7.00
CA HIS A 163 1.12 -3.20 8.24
C HIS A 163 0.25 -3.99 9.21
N LEU A 164 -0.96 -3.52 9.49
CA LEU A 164 -1.82 -3.99 10.57
C LEU A 164 -3.19 -4.45 10.04
N PRO A 165 -3.49 -5.75 10.01
CA PRO A 165 -4.82 -6.25 9.66
C PRO A 165 -5.95 -5.62 10.48
N LEU A 166 -5.63 -5.07 11.67
CA LEU A 166 -6.57 -4.30 12.48
C LEU A 166 -7.25 -3.18 11.68
N VAL A 167 -6.53 -2.52 10.77
CA VAL A 167 -7.11 -1.46 9.93
C VAL A 167 -8.22 -2.03 9.03
N ASP A 168 -7.99 -3.18 8.41
CA ASP A 168 -9.02 -3.84 7.59
C ASP A 168 -10.17 -4.39 8.46
N MET A 169 -9.90 -4.83 9.68
CA MET A 169 -10.95 -5.23 10.62
C MET A 169 -11.85 -4.04 10.94
N LEU A 170 -11.28 -2.86 11.19
CA LEU A 170 -12.03 -1.61 11.43
C LEU A 170 -12.79 -1.14 10.19
N MET A 171 -12.24 -1.34 9.00
CA MET A 171 -12.86 -0.97 7.71
C MET A 171 -13.89 -2.00 7.22
N GLY A 172 -13.99 -3.20 7.86
CA GLY A 172 -14.84 -4.30 7.44
C GLY A 172 -14.35 -5.01 6.16
N THR A 173 -13.07 -4.89 5.85
CA THR A 173 -12.45 -5.44 4.63
C THR A 173 -11.47 -6.59 4.90
N PHE A 174 -11.30 -6.97 6.17
CA PHE A 174 -10.47 -8.10 6.56
C PHE A 174 -11.06 -9.43 6.07
N ARG A 175 -10.27 -10.21 5.31
CA ARG A 175 -10.65 -11.57 4.89
C ARG A 175 -9.42 -12.47 4.77
N LEU A 176 -9.37 -13.52 5.59
CA LEU A 176 -8.31 -14.51 5.56
C LEU A 176 -8.91 -15.92 5.75
N PRO A 177 -8.63 -16.90 4.86
CA PRO A 177 -9.09 -18.27 5.01
C PRO A 177 -8.59 -18.90 6.31
N ARG A 178 -9.49 -19.56 7.04
CA ARG A 178 -9.18 -20.21 8.32
C ARG A 178 -8.47 -21.57 8.16
N ASP A 179 -8.59 -22.17 7.00
CA ASP A 179 -8.02 -23.48 6.65
C ASP A 179 -6.54 -23.46 6.31
N GLY A 180 -5.89 -22.27 6.37
CA GLY A 180 -4.49 -22.12 6.04
C GLY A 180 -4.17 -22.11 4.54
N SER A 181 -5.19 -22.12 3.68
CA SER A 181 -5.01 -22.15 2.22
C SER A 181 -4.32 -20.89 1.68
N TRP A 182 -3.69 -21.05 0.51
CA TRP A 182 -3.04 -20.01 -0.26
C TRP A 182 -3.75 -19.85 -1.61
N PRO A 183 -3.70 -18.64 -2.22
CA PRO A 183 -4.21 -18.44 -3.57
C PRO A 183 -3.50 -19.34 -4.58
N GLN A 184 -4.26 -19.90 -5.53
CA GLN A 184 -3.70 -20.70 -6.62
C GLN A 184 -3.33 -19.84 -7.83
N GLU A 185 -4.03 -18.72 -8.03
CA GLU A 185 -3.82 -17.80 -9.14
C GLU A 185 -3.75 -16.35 -8.63
N TYR A 186 -2.89 -15.57 -9.26
CA TYR A 186 -2.70 -14.16 -8.99
C TYR A 186 -3.00 -13.31 -10.21
N GLY A 187 -3.31 -12.06 -9.99
CA GLY A 187 -3.50 -11.08 -11.04
C GLY A 187 -4.91 -10.51 -11.12
N VAL A 188 -5.11 -9.64 -12.09
CA VAL A 188 -6.42 -9.07 -12.40
C VAL A 188 -7.31 -10.07 -13.12
N MET A 189 -8.64 -9.95 -13.00
CA MET A 189 -9.59 -10.89 -13.60
C MET A 189 -9.48 -11.01 -15.13
N LYS A 190 -9.22 -9.89 -15.80
CA LYS A 190 -8.95 -9.82 -17.26
C LYS A 190 -7.48 -9.52 -17.52
N LEU A 191 -6.61 -10.45 -17.13
CA LEU A 191 -5.15 -10.27 -17.15
C LEU A 191 -4.59 -9.98 -18.56
N GLU A 192 -5.26 -10.45 -19.61
CA GLU A 192 -4.94 -10.18 -21.01
C GLU A 192 -5.03 -8.70 -21.38
N THR A 193 -5.79 -7.90 -20.63
CA THR A 193 -5.93 -6.47 -20.89
C THR A 193 -4.71 -5.66 -20.44
N VAL A 194 -3.88 -6.21 -19.55
CA VAL A 194 -2.68 -5.51 -19.07
C VAL A 194 -1.50 -5.82 -19.98
N PRO A 195 -0.93 -4.84 -20.67
CA PRO A 195 0.13 -5.07 -21.64
C PRO A 195 1.44 -5.50 -20.97
N ARG A 196 2.26 -6.25 -21.71
CA ARG A 196 3.63 -6.56 -21.30
C ARG A 196 4.56 -5.37 -21.57
N GLY A 197 5.54 -5.17 -20.69
CA GLY A 197 6.59 -4.15 -20.82
C GLY A 197 6.26 -2.83 -20.14
N ILE A 198 7.27 -2.28 -19.48
CA ILE A 198 7.16 -1.13 -18.57
C ILE A 198 6.54 0.12 -19.22
N LEU A 199 7.01 0.49 -20.41
CA LEU A 199 6.49 1.67 -21.12
C LEU A 199 5.01 1.52 -21.46
N ARG A 200 4.61 0.34 -21.97
CA ARG A 200 3.20 0.09 -22.34
C ARG A 200 2.30 0.09 -21.10
N GLN A 201 2.77 -0.40 -19.97
CA GLN A 201 2.05 -0.37 -18.68
C GLN A 201 1.88 1.06 -18.15
N HIS A 202 2.91 1.92 -18.29
CA HIS A 202 2.80 3.33 -17.90
C HIS A 202 1.92 4.16 -18.84
N LEU A 203 1.76 3.75 -20.08
CA LEU A 203 0.84 4.39 -21.02
C LEU A 203 -0.60 3.84 -20.94
N MET A 204 -0.78 2.66 -20.34
CA MET A 204 -2.07 1.97 -20.26
C MET A 204 -3.18 2.81 -19.63
N PRO A 205 -2.99 3.49 -18.48
CA PRO A 205 -4.06 4.24 -17.80
C PRO A 205 -4.66 5.37 -18.65
N PHE A 206 -3.91 5.88 -19.63
CA PHE A 206 -4.31 7.00 -20.49
C PHE A 206 -5.00 6.55 -21.77
N ARG A 207 -5.09 5.24 -22.03
CA ARG A 207 -5.80 4.71 -23.20
C ARG A 207 -7.29 4.60 -22.88
N ARG A 208 -8.15 5.02 -23.82
CA ARG A 208 -9.59 4.79 -23.74
C ARG A 208 -9.88 3.33 -24.08
N THR A 209 -10.06 2.49 -23.08
CA THR A 209 -10.55 1.12 -23.26
C THR A 209 -11.67 0.89 -22.25
N ARG A 210 -12.84 0.46 -22.71
CA ARG A 210 -13.99 0.09 -21.86
C ARG A 210 -13.68 -1.10 -20.96
N ASP A 211 -12.69 -1.90 -21.33
CA ASP A 211 -12.35 -3.17 -20.67
C ASP A 211 -11.75 -3.03 -19.26
N TYR A 212 -11.28 -1.82 -18.88
CA TYR A 212 -10.73 -1.58 -17.54
C TYR A 212 -11.75 -1.15 -16.50
N ASP A 213 -12.90 -0.64 -16.96
CA ASP A 213 -13.91 -0.07 -16.07
C ASP A 213 -14.84 -1.16 -15.50
N ASP A 214 -14.81 -2.38 -16.06
CA ASP A 214 -15.66 -3.50 -15.66
C ASP A 214 -15.15 -4.26 -14.41
N HIS A 215 -14.01 -3.89 -13.83
CA HIS A 215 -13.45 -4.53 -12.64
C HIS A 215 -13.93 -3.93 -11.31
N VAL A 216 -14.67 -2.82 -11.37
CA VAL A 216 -15.17 -2.08 -10.20
C VAL A 216 -16.64 -2.43 -9.93
N ARG A 217 -17.13 -3.57 -10.45
CA ARG A 217 -18.52 -4.03 -10.21
C ARG A 217 -18.57 -5.52 -9.89
#